data_195f78841896e8e31887e4512dd24004
#
_entry.id   195f78841896e8e31887e4512dd24004
#
_cell.length_a   1.000
_cell.length_b   1.000
_cell.length_c   1.000
_cell.angle_alpha   90.00
_cell.angle_beta   90.00
_cell.angle_gamma   90.00
#
_symmetry.space_group_name_H-M   'P 1'
#
loop_
_entity.id
_entity.type
_entity.pdbx_description
1 polymer ?
#
loop_
_entity_poly.entity_id
_entity_poly.type
_entity_poly.pdbx_seq_one_letter_code
_entity_poly.pdbx_strand_id
1 'polypeptide(L)'
;MNESTIWKSAAVFTVRGPRIRVPMGVRCAAWFAVLMFTNLPVLAFAQPPCPGIHVKILNIRNSTGTVACALFESPEGFPNEYLNFATNIMMIKIRDTQARCDFEDIPPGTYTLAVIHDENMDGKLGTNWLGVPTEGYGFSKDAKALMGAPSFDAASFPYNGRNLDLTISLHY
;
A
#
# COMPACT_ATOMS: atom_id res chain seq x y z
N MET A 1 12.50 -18.04 -34.68
CA MET A 1 11.07 -17.90 -34.29
C MET A 1 11.01 -17.16 -33.01
N ASN A 2 10.27 -16.11 -33.02
CA ASN A 2 10.44 -14.88 -32.22
C ASN A 2 9.56 -14.94 -30.97
N GLU A 3 10.14 -14.93 -29.79
CA GLU A 3 9.40 -14.71 -28.53
C GLU A 3 9.94 -13.48 -27.81
N SER A 4 9.46 -12.36 -28.25
CA SER A 4 9.63 -11.11 -27.52
C SER A 4 8.36 -10.30 -27.67
N THR A 5 7.43 -10.42 -26.72
CA THR A 5 6.42 -9.38 -26.46
C THR A 5 5.39 -9.89 -25.45
N ILE A 6 5.66 -9.82 -24.15
CA ILE A 6 4.60 -9.79 -23.12
C ILE A 6 5.18 -9.19 -21.83
N TRP A 7 5.31 -7.90 -21.72
CA TRP A 7 5.40 -7.18 -20.45
C TRP A 7 4.96 -5.72 -20.64
N LYS A 8 3.67 -5.54 -20.94
CA LYS A 8 3.02 -4.23 -20.82
C LYS A 8 1.63 -4.46 -20.25
N SER A 9 1.48 -4.31 -18.95
CA SER A 9 0.30 -3.75 -18.29
C SER A 9 0.45 -3.99 -16.78
N ALA A 10 0.67 -2.93 -16.04
CA ALA A 10 0.33 -2.91 -14.63
C ALA A 10 -1.20 -3.03 -14.56
N ALA A 11 -1.70 -4.23 -14.28
CA ALA A 11 -3.13 -4.46 -14.10
C ALA A 11 -3.50 -4.07 -12.67
N VAL A 12 -4.17 -2.94 -12.53
CA VAL A 12 -4.96 -2.63 -11.34
C VAL A 12 -6.15 -3.58 -11.34
N PHE A 13 -6.12 -4.61 -10.51
CA PHE A 13 -7.24 -5.53 -10.32
C PHE A 13 -8.24 -4.88 -9.36
N THR A 14 -9.31 -4.31 -9.92
CA THR A 14 -10.44 -3.82 -9.13
C THR A 14 -11.47 -4.95 -8.99
N VAL A 15 -11.57 -5.52 -7.81
CA VAL A 15 -12.65 -6.46 -7.48
C VAL A 15 -13.95 -5.68 -7.30
N ARG A 16 -14.94 -5.96 -8.17
CA ARG A 16 -16.26 -5.31 -8.13
C ARG A 16 -17.12 -5.90 -7.02
N GLY A 17 -17.24 -5.19 -5.90
CA GLY A 17 -18.37 -5.31 -4.98
C GLY A 17 -19.59 -4.47 -5.44
N PRO A 18 -20.77 -4.60 -4.82
CA PRO A 18 -22.01 -3.98 -5.28
C PRO A 18 -21.93 -2.46 -5.28
N ARG A 19 -22.38 -1.86 -6.39
CA ARG A 19 -22.34 -0.41 -6.63
C ARG A 19 -23.26 0.35 -5.68
N ILE A 20 -22.69 0.98 -4.67
CA ILE A 20 -23.34 2.10 -3.98
C ILE A 20 -23.00 3.37 -4.76
N ARG A 21 -24.01 4.07 -5.28
CA ARG A 21 -23.83 5.36 -5.93
C ARG A 21 -23.45 6.40 -4.86
N VAL A 22 -22.17 6.74 -4.82
CA VAL A 22 -21.67 7.89 -4.05
C VAL A 22 -21.74 9.14 -4.94
N PRO A 23 -22.24 10.30 -4.47
CA PRO A 23 -22.26 11.53 -5.26
C PRO A 23 -20.83 11.98 -5.58
N MET A 24 -20.69 12.54 -6.77
CA MET A 24 -19.48 13.02 -7.44
C MET A 24 -18.47 13.65 -6.47
N GLY A 25 -17.44 12.89 -6.14
CA GLY A 25 -16.26 13.40 -5.46
C GLY A 25 -15.41 14.25 -6.41
N VAL A 26 -14.85 15.30 -5.87
CA VAL A 26 -14.03 16.31 -6.54
C VAL A 26 -12.87 15.65 -7.28
N ARG A 27 -12.97 15.58 -8.58
CA ARG A 27 -11.85 15.13 -9.45
C ARG A 27 -10.75 16.19 -9.35
N CYS A 28 -9.54 15.77 -8.99
CA CYS A 28 -8.33 16.60 -9.14
C CYS A 28 -8.08 16.85 -10.63
N ALA A 29 -8.87 17.70 -11.26
CA ALA A 29 -8.66 18.15 -12.63
C ALA A 29 -7.81 19.41 -12.59
N ALA A 30 -6.57 19.32 -13.06
CA ALA A 30 -5.72 20.49 -13.29
C ALA A 30 -6.31 21.31 -14.44
N TRP A 31 -6.88 22.48 -14.14
CA TRP A 31 -7.26 23.48 -15.14
C TRP A 31 -6.03 24.32 -15.46
N PHE A 32 -5.42 24.08 -16.61
CA PHE A 32 -4.43 25.01 -17.18
C PHE A 32 -5.17 26.18 -17.84
N ALA A 33 -5.24 27.31 -17.14
CA ALA A 33 -5.57 28.57 -17.79
C ALA A 33 -4.27 29.26 -18.23
N VAL A 34 -4.03 29.29 -19.53
CA VAL A 34 -2.96 30.06 -20.16
C VAL A 34 -3.41 31.51 -20.20
N LEU A 35 -2.76 32.40 -19.43
CA LEU A 35 -2.84 33.84 -19.61
C LEU A 35 -1.45 34.45 -19.65
N MET A 36 -1.24 35.27 -20.68
CA MET A 36 -0.02 35.94 -21.07
C MET A 36 0.54 36.94 -20.02
N PHE A 37 1.84 36.89 -19.87
CA PHE A 37 2.81 37.92 -19.49
C PHE A 37 2.48 38.88 -18.33
N THR A 38 3.00 38.53 -17.16
CA THR A 38 3.75 39.46 -16.28
C THR A 38 4.69 38.61 -15.43
N ASN A 39 5.97 39.05 -15.26
CA ASN A 39 6.97 38.45 -14.37
C ASN A 39 6.54 38.61 -12.90
N LEU A 40 5.49 37.96 -12.48
CA LEU A 40 5.17 37.77 -11.07
C LEU A 40 5.84 36.46 -10.62
N PRO A 41 6.52 36.44 -9.45
CA PRO A 41 6.99 35.19 -8.89
C PRO A 41 5.79 34.26 -8.75
N VAL A 42 5.79 33.18 -9.52
CA VAL A 42 4.82 32.09 -9.33
C VAL A 42 5.13 31.51 -7.96
N LEU A 43 4.38 31.93 -6.95
CA LEU A 43 4.30 31.20 -5.71
C LEU A 43 3.76 29.83 -6.10
N ALA A 44 4.65 28.85 -6.19
CA ALA A 44 4.26 27.45 -6.34
C ALA A 44 3.46 27.08 -5.09
N PHE A 45 2.13 27.19 -5.19
CA PHE A 45 1.25 26.59 -4.22
C PHE A 45 1.48 25.08 -4.34
N ALA A 46 2.23 24.50 -3.39
CA ALA A 46 2.27 23.06 -3.22
C ALA A 46 0.82 22.61 -3.04
N GLN A 47 0.31 21.86 -4.00
CA GLN A 47 -1.03 21.27 -3.85
C GLN A 47 -1.01 20.42 -2.57
N PRO A 48 -2.01 20.54 -1.70
CA PRO A 48 -2.11 19.64 -0.56
C PRO A 48 -2.13 18.21 -1.08
N PRO A 49 -1.38 17.29 -0.49
CA PRO A 49 -1.39 15.89 -0.89
C PRO A 49 -2.82 15.38 -0.85
N CYS A 50 -3.20 14.55 -1.82
CA CYS A 50 -4.52 13.91 -1.83
C CYS A 50 -4.72 13.14 -0.51
N PRO A 51 -5.93 13.22 0.10
CA PRO A 51 -6.16 12.50 1.34
C PRO A 51 -5.97 11.01 1.14
N GLY A 52 -5.21 10.39 2.03
CA GLY A 52 -4.85 8.98 1.91
C GLY A 52 -4.12 8.44 3.12
N ILE A 53 -3.84 7.15 3.08
CA ILE A 53 -3.02 6.44 4.05
C ILE A 53 -1.63 6.26 3.44
N HIS A 54 -0.66 6.96 4.00
CA HIS A 54 0.73 7.00 3.54
C HIS A 54 1.59 6.15 4.46
N VAL A 55 2.19 5.11 3.92
CA VAL A 55 2.92 4.12 4.72
C VAL A 55 4.40 4.14 4.35
N LYS A 56 5.24 4.55 5.28
CA LYS A 56 6.69 4.44 5.15
C LYS A 56 7.17 3.10 5.71
N ILE A 57 7.92 2.36 4.92
CA ILE A 57 8.45 1.06 5.30
C ILE A 57 9.90 1.21 5.74
N LEU A 58 10.22 0.72 6.94
CA LEU A 58 11.54 0.75 7.53
C LEU A 58 12.16 -0.65 7.61
N ASN A 59 13.48 -0.66 7.83
CA ASN A 59 14.26 -1.89 8.02
C ASN A 59 14.23 -2.87 6.85
N ILE A 60 14.11 -2.36 5.62
CA ILE A 60 14.25 -3.20 4.43
C ILE A 60 15.72 -3.62 4.31
N ARG A 61 16.01 -4.92 4.39
CA ARG A 61 17.39 -5.43 4.45
C ARG A 61 18.16 -5.33 3.13
N ASN A 62 17.46 -5.31 1.99
CA ASN A 62 18.05 -5.17 0.66
C ASN A 62 17.03 -4.64 -0.35
N SER A 63 17.45 -4.36 -1.59
CA SER A 63 16.55 -3.87 -2.65
C SER A 63 16.13 -4.96 -3.65
N THR A 64 16.23 -6.24 -3.27
CA THR A 64 15.78 -7.36 -4.10
C THR A 64 14.27 -7.51 -4.01
N GLY A 65 13.61 -7.87 -5.10
CA GLY A 65 12.17 -8.10 -5.12
C GLY A 65 11.32 -6.84 -4.98
N THR A 66 10.22 -6.95 -4.25
CA THR A 66 9.21 -5.91 -4.04
C THR A 66 8.75 -5.87 -2.60
N VAL A 67 8.17 -4.73 -2.19
CA VAL A 67 7.36 -4.66 -0.98
C VAL A 67 5.90 -4.72 -1.37
N ALA A 68 5.17 -5.69 -0.83
CA ALA A 68 3.72 -5.78 -0.94
C ALA A 68 3.08 -5.18 0.32
N CYS A 69 2.21 -4.18 0.14
CA CYS A 69 1.38 -3.59 1.18
C CYS A 69 -0.06 -4.00 0.94
N ALA A 70 -0.68 -4.65 1.91
CA ALA A 70 -2.06 -5.11 1.85
C ALA A 70 -2.91 -4.44 2.93
N LEU A 71 -3.96 -3.73 2.50
CA LEU A 71 -4.91 -3.04 3.37
C LEU A 71 -6.18 -3.90 3.50
N PHE A 72 -6.63 -4.15 4.73
CA PHE A 72 -7.80 -4.96 5.04
C PHE A 72 -8.84 -4.15 5.82
N GLU A 73 -10.12 -4.37 5.51
CA GLU A 73 -11.28 -3.84 6.23
C GLU A 73 -11.89 -4.88 7.18
N SER A 74 -11.53 -6.16 7.03
CA SER A 74 -12.09 -7.25 7.82
C SER A 74 -10.99 -8.24 8.22
N PRO A 75 -11.20 -9.05 9.28
CA PRO A 75 -10.26 -10.07 9.70
C PRO A 75 -10.16 -11.26 8.74
N GLU A 76 -11.08 -11.38 7.78
CA GLU A 76 -11.10 -12.50 6.85
C GLU A 76 -9.85 -12.53 5.98
N GLY A 77 -9.16 -13.67 5.98
CA GLY A 77 -7.92 -13.88 5.22
C GLY A 77 -6.70 -13.12 5.73
N PHE A 78 -6.84 -12.29 6.78
CA PHE A 78 -5.72 -11.53 7.34
C PHE A 78 -4.79 -12.44 8.15
N PRO A 79 -3.47 -12.31 7.98
CA PRO A 79 -2.75 -11.59 6.91
C PRO A 79 -2.37 -12.49 5.72
N ASN A 80 -2.62 -13.81 5.80
CA ASN A 80 -2.01 -14.81 4.93
C ASN A 80 -2.60 -14.88 3.53
N GLU A 81 -3.90 -14.57 3.39
CA GLU A 81 -4.62 -14.66 2.12
C GLU A 81 -4.87 -13.28 1.51
N TYR A 82 -3.88 -12.39 1.61
CA TYR A 82 -4.02 -11.00 1.22
C TYR A 82 -4.40 -10.81 -0.26
N LEU A 83 -3.96 -11.69 -1.14
CA LEU A 83 -4.31 -11.63 -2.57
C LEU A 83 -5.80 -11.80 -2.84
N ASN A 84 -6.53 -12.47 -1.94
CA ASN A 84 -7.95 -12.76 -2.08
C ASN A 84 -8.85 -11.83 -1.25
N PHE A 85 -8.38 -11.40 -0.08
CA PHE A 85 -9.21 -10.75 0.94
C PHE A 85 -8.81 -9.30 1.26
N ALA A 86 -7.63 -8.84 0.86
CA ALA A 86 -7.28 -7.44 1.07
C ALA A 86 -8.15 -6.52 0.20
N THR A 87 -8.61 -5.42 0.79
CA THR A 87 -9.40 -4.41 0.09
C THR A 87 -8.56 -3.68 -0.97
N ASN A 88 -7.29 -3.40 -0.63
CA ASN A 88 -6.33 -2.78 -1.54
C ASN A 88 -4.96 -3.43 -1.38
N ILE A 89 -4.27 -3.62 -2.50
CA ILE A 89 -2.92 -4.16 -2.54
C ILE A 89 -2.05 -3.23 -3.39
N MET A 90 -0.86 -2.92 -2.87
CA MET A 90 0.17 -2.21 -3.62
C MET A 90 1.47 -3.01 -3.60
N MET A 91 2.06 -3.21 -4.79
CA MET A 91 3.38 -3.80 -4.94
C MET A 91 4.36 -2.71 -5.38
N ILE A 92 5.33 -2.40 -4.53
CA ILE A 92 6.26 -1.28 -4.70
C ILE A 92 7.67 -1.81 -4.93
N LYS A 93 8.30 -1.32 -5.99
CA LYS A 93 9.71 -1.60 -6.22
C LYS A 93 10.57 -0.85 -5.19
N ILE A 94 11.46 -1.59 -4.55
CA ILE A 94 12.39 -1.05 -3.55
C ILE A 94 13.47 -0.22 -4.25
N ARG A 95 13.77 0.96 -3.69
CA ARG A 95 14.87 1.81 -4.13
C ARG A 95 15.69 2.22 -2.91
N ASP A 96 16.98 1.96 -2.96
CA ASP A 96 17.92 2.32 -1.88
C ASP A 96 17.43 1.85 -0.48
N THR A 97 16.92 0.60 -0.40
CA THR A 97 16.32 0.02 0.81
C THR A 97 15.16 0.83 1.39
N GLN A 98 14.44 1.56 0.53
CA GLN A 98 13.27 2.35 0.90
C GLN A 98 12.06 1.95 0.06
N ALA A 99 10.90 1.95 0.70
CA ALA A 99 9.62 1.78 0.05
C ALA A 99 8.55 2.63 0.75
N ARG A 100 7.56 3.07 -0.02
CA ARG A 100 6.40 3.81 0.48
C ARG A 100 5.17 3.34 -0.28
N CYS A 101 4.11 3.07 0.45
CA CYS A 101 2.80 2.75 -0.11
C CYS A 101 1.85 3.91 0.18
N ASP A 102 1.18 4.41 -0.85
CA ASP A 102 0.24 5.54 -0.76
C ASP A 102 -1.14 5.07 -1.22
N PHE A 103 -2.04 4.81 -0.27
CA PHE A 103 -3.41 4.41 -0.53
C PHE A 103 -4.28 5.66 -0.59
N GLU A 104 -4.71 6.02 -1.79
CA GLU A 104 -5.59 7.16 -2.05
C GLU A 104 -7.04 6.70 -2.19
N ASP A 105 -7.99 7.64 -2.04
CA ASP A 105 -9.44 7.39 -2.20
C ASP A 105 -9.99 6.29 -1.26
N ILE A 106 -9.39 6.12 -0.09
CA ILE A 106 -9.86 5.20 0.94
C ILE A 106 -10.98 5.86 1.75
N PRO A 107 -12.16 5.22 1.90
CA PRO A 107 -13.22 5.75 2.74
C PRO A 107 -12.84 5.73 4.23
N PRO A 108 -13.44 6.60 5.07
CA PRO A 108 -13.28 6.50 6.51
C PRO A 108 -13.72 5.13 7.02
N GLY A 109 -12.93 4.53 7.93
CA GLY A 109 -13.18 3.19 8.43
C GLY A 109 -12.14 2.73 9.43
N THR A 110 -12.17 1.47 9.77
CA THR A 110 -11.13 0.79 10.56
C THR A 110 -10.39 -0.19 9.65
N TYR A 111 -9.08 -0.08 9.62
CA TYR A 111 -8.22 -0.82 8.71
C TYR A 111 -7.08 -1.49 9.44
N THR A 112 -6.52 -2.51 8.79
CA THR A 112 -5.28 -3.16 9.19
C THR A 112 -4.37 -3.28 7.99
N LEU A 113 -3.07 -3.06 8.19
CA LEU A 113 -2.06 -3.23 7.16
C LEU A 113 -1.15 -4.42 7.47
N ALA A 114 -0.93 -5.25 6.46
CA ALA A 114 0.14 -6.24 6.41
C ALA A 114 1.14 -5.83 5.31
N VAL A 115 2.42 -5.94 5.61
CA VAL A 115 3.51 -5.60 4.69
C VAL A 115 4.46 -6.78 4.60
N ILE A 116 4.84 -7.14 3.39
CA ILE A 116 5.78 -8.24 3.09
C ILE A 116 6.89 -7.70 2.19
N HIS A 117 8.13 -8.05 2.50
CA HIS A 117 9.25 -7.89 1.58
C HIS A 117 9.39 -9.19 0.78
N ASP A 118 8.71 -9.27 -0.33
CA ASP A 118 8.70 -10.42 -1.25
C ASP A 118 9.95 -10.36 -2.13
N GLU A 119 11.00 -11.06 -1.69
CA GLU A 119 12.31 -11.04 -2.34
C GLU A 119 12.36 -11.90 -3.60
N ASN A 120 11.58 -12.97 -3.65
CA ASN A 120 11.52 -13.88 -4.79
C ASN A 120 10.36 -13.56 -5.78
N MET A 121 9.50 -12.62 -5.42
CA MET A 121 8.34 -12.16 -6.20
C MET A 121 7.32 -13.28 -6.50
N ASP A 122 7.10 -14.19 -5.52
CA ASP A 122 6.11 -15.26 -5.64
C ASP A 122 4.73 -14.89 -5.06
N GLY A 123 4.61 -13.71 -4.47
CA GLY A 123 3.38 -13.20 -3.87
C GLY A 123 3.01 -13.87 -2.56
N LYS A 124 3.98 -14.42 -1.84
CA LYS A 124 3.77 -15.08 -0.55
C LYS A 124 4.87 -14.69 0.43
N LEU A 125 4.59 -14.82 1.72
CA LEU A 125 5.63 -14.73 2.72
C LEU A 125 6.42 -16.03 2.76
N GLY A 126 7.65 -16.00 2.31
CA GLY A 126 8.55 -17.14 2.34
C GLY A 126 8.79 -17.61 3.78
N THR A 127 8.69 -18.92 4.02
CA THR A 127 8.93 -19.53 5.33
C THR A 127 9.89 -20.72 5.20
N ASN A 128 10.61 -21.02 6.27
CA ASN A 128 11.42 -22.24 6.34
C ASN A 128 10.53 -23.47 6.67
N TRP A 129 11.15 -24.65 6.76
CA TRP A 129 10.46 -25.90 7.06
C TRP A 129 9.81 -25.96 8.45
N LEU A 130 10.16 -25.05 9.37
CA LEU A 130 9.53 -24.86 10.68
C LEU A 130 8.39 -23.85 10.65
N GLY A 131 8.07 -23.24 9.50
CA GLY A 131 7.07 -22.18 9.36
C GLY A 131 7.54 -20.81 9.84
N VAL A 132 8.85 -20.64 10.11
CA VAL A 132 9.41 -19.34 10.49
C VAL A 132 9.63 -18.50 9.22
N PRO A 133 9.19 -17.24 9.17
CA PRO A 133 9.43 -16.36 8.03
C PRO A 133 10.92 -16.24 7.70
N THR A 134 11.25 -16.31 6.42
CA THR A 134 12.59 -16.08 5.86
C THR A 134 12.68 -14.74 5.14
N GLU A 135 11.55 -14.16 4.85
CA GLU A 135 11.37 -12.83 4.26
C GLU A 135 10.87 -11.82 5.28
N GLY A 136 11.02 -10.54 4.95
CA GLY A 136 10.61 -9.46 5.84
C GLY A 136 9.11 -9.32 5.92
N TYR A 137 8.58 -9.08 7.10
CA TYR A 137 7.16 -8.81 7.32
C TYR A 137 6.96 -7.75 8.39
N GLY A 138 5.81 -7.08 8.34
CA GLY A 138 5.42 -6.08 9.32
C GLY A 138 3.93 -5.81 9.28
N PHE A 139 3.42 -5.22 10.35
CA PHE A 139 2.00 -4.91 10.50
C PHE A 139 1.80 -3.49 11.01
N SER A 140 0.65 -2.89 10.72
CA SER A 140 0.28 -1.60 11.30
C SER A 140 0.39 -1.63 12.83
N LYS A 141 0.74 -0.46 13.39
CA LYS A 141 1.04 -0.28 14.83
C LYS A 141 2.25 -1.09 15.32
N ASP A 142 3.09 -1.61 14.41
CA ASP A 142 4.16 -2.57 14.73
C ASP A 142 3.65 -3.73 15.61
N ALA A 143 2.40 -4.14 15.38
CA ALA A 143 1.73 -5.18 16.16
C ALA A 143 2.50 -6.50 16.06
N LYS A 144 2.62 -7.18 17.21
CA LYS A 144 3.33 -8.45 17.35
C LYS A 144 2.46 -9.47 18.08
N ALA A 145 2.71 -10.74 17.80
CA ALA A 145 2.20 -11.84 18.58
C ALA A 145 3.37 -12.66 19.15
N LEU A 146 3.10 -13.41 20.22
CA LEU A 146 4.10 -14.33 20.80
C LEU A 146 4.43 -15.47 19.83
N MET A 147 3.44 -15.89 19.03
CA MET A 147 3.60 -16.92 18.01
C MET A 147 2.75 -16.54 16.79
N GLY A 148 3.33 -16.59 15.60
CA GLY A 148 2.64 -16.31 14.34
C GLY A 148 2.34 -14.82 14.12
N ALA A 149 1.33 -14.54 13.30
CA ALA A 149 0.86 -13.19 13.00
C ALA A 149 -0.02 -12.62 14.12
N PRO A 150 -0.04 -11.28 14.31
CA PRO A 150 -0.99 -10.65 15.23
C PRO A 150 -2.44 -10.82 14.74
N SER A 151 -3.39 -10.64 15.65
CA SER A 151 -4.80 -10.55 15.25
C SER A 151 -5.07 -9.27 14.46
N PHE A 152 -6.13 -9.27 13.66
CA PHE A 152 -6.62 -8.08 12.96
C PHE A 152 -6.81 -6.91 13.92
N ASP A 153 -7.49 -7.12 15.05
CA ASP A 153 -7.77 -6.07 16.04
C ASP A 153 -6.51 -5.48 16.67
N ALA A 154 -5.49 -6.31 16.92
CA ALA A 154 -4.22 -5.84 17.48
C ALA A 154 -3.48 -4.86 16.55
N ALA A 155 -3.60 -5.06 15.26
CA ALA A 155 -2.98 -4.23 14.23
C ALA A 155 -3.92 -3.15 13.67
N SER A 156 -5.22 -3.14 14.03
CA SER A 156 -6.20 -2.22 13.47
C SER A 156 -5.99 -0.77 13.89
N PHE A 157 -6.29 0.16 12.98
CA PHE A 157 -6.24 1.61 13.21
C PHE A 157 -7.45 2.30 12.57
N PRO A 158 -7.97 3.38 13.18
CA PRO A 158 -9.04 4.17 12.60
C PRO A 158 -8.48 5.11 11.53
N TYR A 159 -9.22 5.26 10.43
CA TYR A 159 -8.97 6.23 9.39
C TYR A 159 -10.20 7.13 9.21
N ASN A 160 -10.00 8.44 9.23
CA ASN A 160 -11.08 9.43 9.21
C ASN A 160 -11.26 10.16 7.87
N GLY A 161 -10.60 9.68 6.80
CA GLY A 161 -10.65 10.29 5.47
C GLY A 161 -9.70 11.47 5.27
N ARG A 162 -8.78 11.73 6.21
CA ARG A 162 -7.73 12.74 6.09
C ARG A 162 -6.38 12.07 5.89
N ASN A 163 -5.35 12.86 5.53
CA ASN A 163 -3.99 12.33 5.47
C ASN A 163 -3.59 11.64 6.77
N LEU A 164 -3.17 10.39 6.67
CA LEU A 164 -2.66 9.58 7.75
C LEU A 164 -1.29 9.02 7.36
N ASP A 165 -0.25 9.47 8.05
CA ASP A 165 1.10 8.96 7.87
C ASP A 165 1.36 7.83 8.88
N LEU A 166 1.73 6.66 8.37
CA LEU A 166 2.09 5.49 9.16
C LEU A 166 3.54 5.09 8.88
N THR A 167 4.14 4.45 9.86
CA THR A 167 5.46 3.83 9.72
C THR A 167 5.35 2.38 10.15
N ILE A 168 5.89 1.46 9.35
CA ILE A 168 5.92 0.03 9.66
C ILE A 168 7.37 -0.45 9.52
N SER A 169 7.86 -1.11 10.57
CA SER A 169 9.19 -1.70 10.60
C SER A 169 9.12 -3.18 10.22
N LEU A 170 9.93 -3.60 9.23
CA LEU A 170 10.02 -5.00 8.86
C LEU A 170 10.88 -5.78 9.86
N HIS A 171 10.48 -7.01 10.09
CA HIS A 171 11.18 -8.06 10.85
C HIS A 171 11.53 -9.21 9.90
N TYR A 172 12.64 -9.89 10.18
CA TYR A 172 13.16 -11.02 9.39
C TYR A 172 13.43 -12.23 10.28
#